data_20cb9e39c5f3d928eab4155c022a668d
#
_entry.id   20cb9e39c5f3d928eab4155c022a668d
#
_cell.length_a   1.000
_cell.length_b   1.000
_cell.length_c   1.000
_cell.angle_alpha   90.00
_cell.angle_beta   90.00
_cell.angle_gamma   90.00
#
_symmetry.space_group_name_H-M   'P 1'
#
loop_
_entity.id
_entity.type
_entity.pdbx_description
1 polymer ?
#
loop_
_entity_poly.entity_id
_entity_poly.type
_entity_poly.pdbx_seq_one_letter_code
_entity_poly.pdbx_strand_id
1 'polypeptide(L)'
;LCLHTLSDVEDLPGKVGTDCRFEKLSTDRSDCRLSFAAPVGVLLSCNHVYNQFIFIDDHAENLKNFEQTARNMQSLSRYSRANQVNKEWIDEYLNEAHSKGLISVRCHCNVMAWSDDRDELKRIRNDVGSQLALMECKPRHNTTDTPTLFWAGIPGNEADFPAEESFYTFLGQALC
;
A
#
# COMPACT_ATOMS: atom_id res chain seq x y z
N LEU A 1 -0.50 2.30 21.49
CA LEU A 1 -0.63 2.44 20.05
C LEU A 1 0.34 1.50 19.34
N CYS A 2 -0.08 0.83 18.29
CA CYS A 2 0.77 0.17 17.32
C CYS A 2 0.41 0.66 15.91
N LEU A 3 1.42 0.69 15.03
CA LEU A 3 1.28 1.15 13.66
C LEU A 3 1.87 0.09 12.72
N HIS A 4 1.07 -0.30 11.73
CA HIS A 4 1.49 -1.14 10.62
C HIS A 4 1.35 -0.33 9.34
N THR A 5 2.42 -0.28 8.53
CA THR A 5 2.46 0.49 7.29
C THR A 5 2.54 -0.43 6.08
N LEU A 6 1.94 0.05 4.99
CA LEU A 6 2.09 -0.46 3.64
C LEU A 6 2.59 0.73 2.81
N SER A 7 3.90 0.92 2.82
CA SER A 7 4.57 2.09 2.24
C SER A 7 5.31 1.78 0.94
N ASP A 8 5.33 0.52 0.53
CA ASP A 8 5.99 0.07 -0.70
C ASP A 8 5.07 -0.86 -1.49
N VAL A 9 5.26 -0.90 -2.80
CA VAL A 9 4.56 -1.86 -3.69
C VAL A 9 4.82 -3.30 -3.28
N GLU A 10 6.01 -3.60 -2.76
CA GLU A 10 6.37 -4.94 -2.27
C GLU A 10 5.58 -5.38 -1.02
N ASP A 11 4.98 -4.42 -0.31
CA ASP A 11 4.15 -4.68 0.87
C ASP A 11 2.73 -5.13 0.49
N LEU A 12 2.34 -4.92 -0.77
CA LEU A 12 1.02 -5.20 -1.30
C LEU A 12 0.95 -6.57 -2.00
N PRO A 13 -0.24 -7.19 -2.11
CA PRO A 13 -0.43 -8.38 -2.93
C PRO A 13 -0.28 -8.05 -4.41
N GLY A 14 -0.08 -9.09 -5.23
CA GLY A 14 0.05 -8.94 -6.68
C GLY A 14 -1.18 -8.35 -7.40
N LYS A 15 -2.32 -8.27 -6.72
CA LYS A 15 -3.55 -7.66 -7.24
C LYS A 15 -4.31 -6.93 -6.14
N VAL A 16 -4.53 -5.65 -6.35
CA VAL A 16 -5.39 -4.78 -5.52
C VAL A 16 -6.58 -4.34 -6.37
N GLY A 17 -7.77 -4.38 -5.81
CA GLY A 17 -8.99 -3.99 -6.54
C GLY A 17 -10.23 -3.95 -5.65
N THR A 18 -11.37 -3.60 -6.26
CA THR A 18 -12.68 -3.54 -5.59
C THR A 18 -13.34 -4.90 -5.41
N ASP A 19 -12.85 -5.94 -6.08
CA ASP A 19 -13.38 -7.29 -6.08
C ASP A 19 -12.24 -8.30 -5.93
N CYS A 20 -11.63 -8.33 -4.73
CA CYS A 20 -10.61 -9.29 -4.38
C CYS A 20 -11.25 -10.55 -3.78
N ARG A 21 -10.85 -11.72 -4.28
CA ARG A 21 -11.21 -13.00 -3.67
C ARG A 21 -10.23 -13.32 -2.56
N PHE A 22 -10.76 -13.53 -1.37
CA PHE A 22 -9.96 -13.92 -0.20
C PHE A 22 -10.07 -15.43 0.00
N GLU A 23 -9.06 -16.18 -0.43
CA GLU A 23 -9.04 -17.66 -0.40
C GLU A 23 -9.27 -18.21 1.00
N LYS A 24 -8.67 -17.61 2.03
CA LYS A 24 -8.81 -18.07 3.41
C LYS A 24 -10.19 -17.79 4.03
N LEU A 25 -10.96 -16.90 3.43
CA LEU A 25 -12.33 -16.58 3.85
C LEU A 25 -13.38 -17.23 2.95
N SER A 26 -12.97 -17.78 1.82
CA SER A 26 -13.82 -18.48 0.87
C SER A 26 -14.01 -19.94 1.28
N THR A 27 -15.13 -20.54 0.86
CA THR A 27 -15.44 -21.95 1.05
C THR A 27 -15.73 -22.60 -0.31
N ASP A 28 -15.82 -23.93 -0.36
CA ASP A 28 -16.19 -24.66 -1.58
C ASP A 28 -17.59 -24.26 -2.13
N ARG A 29 -18.41 -23.60 -1.31
CA ARG A 29 -19.79 -23.23 -1.65
C ARG A 29 -20.01 -21.72 -1.81
N SER A 30 -19.07 -20.90 -1.37
CA SER A 30 -19.20 -19.43 -1.42
C SER A 30 -17.86 -18.74 -1.53
N ASP A 31 -17.73 -17.86 -2.50
CA ASP A 31 -16.58 -16.98 -2.64
C ASP A 31 -16.76 -15.75 -1.74
N CYS A 32 -15.76 -15.49 -0.89
CA CYS A 32 -15.67 -14.23 -0.18
C CYS A 32 -14.96 -13.22 -1.08
N ARG A 33 -15.73 -12.26 -1.62
CA ARG A 33 -15.23 -11.18 -2.49
C ARG A 33 -15.57 -9.84 -1.85
N LEU A 34 -14.53 -9.07 -1.61
CA LEU A 34 -14.60 -7.76 -0.96
C LEU A 34 -13.60 -6.81 -1.62
N SER A 35 -13.74 -5.50 -1.40
CA SER A 35 -12.67 -4.56 -1.73
C SER A 35 -11.43 -4.85 -0.87
N PHE A 36 -10.27 -4.48 -1.39
CA PHE A 36 -8.98 -4.83 -0.79
C PHE A 36 -8.89 -4.51 0.71
N ALA A 37 -9.28 -3.30 1.11
CA ALA A 37 -9.19 -2.86 2.50
C ALA A 37 -10.33 -3.34 3.42
N ALA A 38 -11.41 -3.91 2.87
CA ALA A 38 -12.59 -4.29 3.64
C ALA A 38 -12.33 -5.28 4.79
N PRO A 39 -11.44 -6.28 4.67
CA PRO A 39 -11.15 -7.20 5.77
C PRO A 39 -10.60 -6.49 7.01
N VAL A 40 -9.86 -5.41 6.87
CA VAL A 40 -9.37 -4.62 8.03
C VAL A 40 -10.56 -4.13 8.85
N GLY A 41 -11.55 -3.50 8.22
CA GLY A 41 -12.72 -2.97 8.92
C GLY A 41 -13.69 -4.04 9.44
N VAL A 42 -13.73 -5.23 8.79
CA VAL A 42 -14.70 -6.28 9.15
C VAL A 42 -14.14 -7.24 10.20
N LEU A 43 -12.85 -7.56 10.15
CA LEU A 43 -12.27 -8.66 10.93
C LEU A 43 -11.47 -8.20 12.15
N LEU A 44 -11.09 -6.92 12.25
CA LEU A 44 -10.42 -6.42 13.42
C LEU A 44 -11.44 -6.05 14.51
N SER A 45 -11.31 -6.70 15.67
CA SER A 45 -12.18 -6.47 16.83
C SER A 45 -11.64 -5.44 17.84
N CYS A 46 -10.53 -4.78 17.51
CA CYS A 46 -9.90 -3.76 18.38
C CYS A 46 -10.25 -2.34 17.91
N ASN A 47 -9.94 -1.37 18.76
CA ASN A 47 -9.97 0.03 18.37
C ASN A 47 -8.86 0.30 17.35
N HIS A 48 -9.25 0.70 16.15
CA HIS A 48 -8.30 0.96 15.06
C HIS A 48 -8.81 2.04 14.11
N VAL A 49 -7.88 2.61 13.38
CA VAL A 49 -8.12 3.47 12.21
C VAL A 49 -7.30 2.94 11.04
N TYR A 50 -7.94 2.74 9.91
CA TYR A 50 -7.27 2.54 8.64
C TYR A 50 -7.16 3.88 7.93
N ASN A 51 -5.94 4.32 7.67
CA ASN A 51 -5.66 5.53 6.92
C ASN A 51 -5.19 5.16 5.53
N GLN A 52 -5.69 5.91 4.56
CA GLN A 52 -5.28 5.83 3.18
C GLN A 52 -4.98 7.24 2.68
N PHE A 53 -3.73 7.50 2.35
CA PHE A 53 -3.29 8.77 1.79
C PHE A 53 -3.14 8.61 0.29
N ILE A 54 -3.78 9.48 -0.47
CA ILE A 54 -3.73 9.49 -1.93
C ILE A 54 -3.27 10.88 -2.36
N PHE A 55 -2.11 10.94 -3.00
CA PHE A 55 -1.53 12.17 -3.50
C PHE A 55 -1.73 12.23 -5.01
N ILE A 56 -2.52 13.21 -5.45
CA ILE A 56 -2.80 13.45 -6.85
C ILE A 56 -1.80 14.49 -7.35
N ASP A 57 -0.67 14.00 -7.85
CA ASP A 57 0.39 14.81 -8.47
C ASP A 57 0.09 15.04 -9.96
N ASP A 58 0.97 15.80 -10.65
CA ASP A 58 0.90 15.91 -12.10
C ASP A 58 1.20 14.55 -12.74
N HIS A 59 0.16 13.92 -13.28
CA HIS A 59 0.24 12.62 -13.93
C HIS A 59 1.22 12.60 -15.11
N ALA A 60 1.24 13.66 -15.93
CA ALA A 60 2.11 13.72 -17.10
C ALA A 60 3.59 13.84 -16.69
N GLU A 61 3.86 14.60 -15.63
CA GLU A 61 5.20 14.71 -15.07
C GLU A 61 5.65 13.39 -14.44
N ASN A 62 4.78 12.70 -13.72
CA ASN A 62 5.07 11.39 -13.14
C ASN A 62 5.46 10.38 -14.23
N LEU A 63 4.67 10.25 -15.30
CA LEU A 63 5.00 9.33 -16.40
C LEU A 63 6.31 9.68 -17.09
N LYS A 64 6.57 10.98 -17.31
CA LYS A 64 7.84 11.45 -17.87
C LYS A 64 9.04 11.08 -16.99
N ASN A 65 8.90 11.19 -15.68
CA ASN A 65 9.93 10.79 -14.72
C ASN A 65 10.20 9.28 -14.77
N PHE A 66 9.14 8.46 -14.89
CA PHE A 66 9.28 7.02 -15.08
C PHE A 66 9.96 6.66 -16.40
N GLU A 67 9.61 7.33 -17.50
CA GLU A 67 10.29 7.14 -18.78
C GLU A 67 11.78 7.48 -18.69
N GLN A 68 12.14 8.57 -18.00
CA GLN A 68 13.54 8.93 -17.80
C GLN A 68 14.27 7.89 -16.93
N THR A 69 13.60 7.39 -15.89
CA THR A 69 14.15 6.31 -15.05
C THR A 69 14.35 5.03 -15.83
N ALA A 70 13.40 4.63 -16.69
CA ALA A 70 13.54 3.46 -17.56
C ALA A 70 14.75 3.58 -18.50
N ARG A 71 14.97 4.77 -19.10
CA ARG A 71 16.16 5.04 -19.94
C ARG A 71 17.46 4.92 -19.14
N ASN A 72 17.49 5.45 -17.92
CA ASN A 72 18.66 5.35 -17.04
C ASN A 72 18.92 3.88 -16.65
N MET A 73 17.88 3.12 -16.28
CA MET A 73 18.00 1.69 -15.95
C MET A 73 18.44 0.86 -17.14
N GLN A 74 18.03 1.21 -18.36
CA GLN A 74 18.49 0.54 -19.58
C GLN A 74 20.00 0.66 -19.77
N SER A 75 20.58 1.81 -19.49
CA SER A 75 22.04 2.03 -19.56
C SER A 75 22.78 1.20 -18.51
N LEU A 76 22.15 1.00 -17.33
CA LEU A 76 22.72 0.29 -16.18
C LEU A 76 22.40 -1.21 -16.18
N SER A 77 21.49 -1.69 -17.03
CA SER A 77 21.05 -3.08 -17.08
C SER A 77 22.19 -4.07 -17.38
N ARG A 78 23.22 -3.61 -18.10
CA ARG A 78 24.42 -4.41 -18.40
C ARG A 78 25.26 -4.75 -17.15
N TYR A 79 25.10 -4.00 -16.08
CA TYR A 79 25.90 -4.11 -14.86
C TYR A 79 25.17 -4.84 -13.72
N SER A 80 23.83 -4.89 -13.76
CA SER A 80 23.04 -5.51 -12.71
C SER A 80 21.73 -6.06 -13.23
N ARG A 81 21.44 -7.33 -12.87
CA ARG A 81 20.15 -7.96 -13.16
C ARG A 81 18.99 -7.26 -12.47
N ALA A 82 19.22 -6.68 -11.29
CA ALA A 82 18.20 -5.90 -10.57
C ALA A 82 17.75 -4.69 -11.39
N ASN A 83 18.68 -3.99 -12.03
CA ASN A 83 18.35 -2.86 -12.91
C ASN A 83 17.54 -3.29 -14.14
N GLN A 84 17.78 -4.48 -14.66
CA GLN A 84 16.99 -5.02 -15.76
C GLN A 84 15.56 -5.32 -15.30
N VAL A 85 15.39 -5.98 -14.15
CA VAL A 85 14.06 -6.30 -13.60
C VAL A 85 13.28 -5.01 -13.27
N ASN A 86 13.93 -4.03 -12.66
CA ASN A 86 13.30 -2.74 -12.35
C ASN A 86 12.86 -2.01 -13.63
N LYS A 87 13.68 -2.08 -14.70
CA LYS A 87 13.29 -1.52 -16.00
C LYS A 87 12.05 -2.21 -16.56
N GLU A 88 11.99 -3.54 -16.52
CA GLU A 88 10.85 -4.32 -17.01
C GLU A 88 9.56 -3.94 -16.26
N TRP A 89 9.61 -3.76 -14.95
CA TRP A 89 8.46 -3.30 -14.16
C TRP A 89 8.03 -1.88 -14.51
N ILE A 90 8.98 -0.96 -14.71
CA ILE A 90 8.66 0.41 -15.12
C ILE A 90 8.04 0.42 -16.52
N ASP A 91 8.57 -0.36 -17.46
CA ASP A 91 8.02 -0.48 -18.81
C ASP A 91 6.59 -1.04 -18.80
N GLU A 92 6.33 -2.05 -17.96
CA GLU A 92 4.99 -2.63 -17.78
C GLU A 92 4.01 -1.59 -17.19
N TYR A 93 4.43 -0.86 -16.16
CA TYR A 93 3.65 0.22 -15.57
C TYR A 93 3.29 1.32 -16.59
N LEU A 94 4.27 1.78 -17.37
CA LEU A 94 4.07 2.78 -18.41
C LEU A 94 3.13 2.28 -19.52
N ASN A 95 3.32 1.04 -19.96
CA ASN A 95 2.46 0.42 -20.97
C ASN A 95 1.00 0.32 -20.49
N GLU A 96 0.79 -0.05 -19.22
CA GLU A 96 -0.54 -0.11 -18.64
C GLU A 96 -1.16 1.28 -18.51
N ALA A 97 -0.40 2.26 -18.01
CA ALA A 97 -0.84 3.64 -17.89
C ALA A 97 -1.29 4.23 -19.25
N HIS A 98 -0.47 4.08 -20.28
CA HIS A 98 -0.76 4.63 -21.61
C HIS A 98 -1.87 3.87 -22.35
N SER A 99 -1.87 2.53 -22.30
CA SER A 99 -2.85 1.72 -23.05
C SER A 99 -4.25 1.81 -22.49
N LYS A 100 -4.38 1.97 -21.16
CA LYS A 100 -5.67 2.05 -20.46
C LYS A 100 -6.04 3.46 -20.03
N GLY A 101 -5.19 4.46 -20.25
CA GLY A 101 -5.40 5.84 -19.81
C GLY A 101 -5.53 5.97 -18.29
N LEU A 102 -4.73 5.21 -17.52
CA LEU A 102 -4.81 5.20 -16.07
C LEU A 102 -4.06 6.38 -15.46
N ILE A 103 -4.64 6.96 -14.41
CA ILE A 103 -4.05 8.09 -13.70
C ILE A 103 -3.08 7.56 -12.65
N SER A 104 -1.79 7.94 -12.78
CA SER A 104 -0.75 7.66 -11.79
C SER A 104 -0.92 8.57 -10.57
N VAL A 105 -0.90 7.97 -9.39
CA VAL A 105 -0.96 8.66 -8.10
C VAL A 105 0.06 8.06 -7.14
N ARG A 106 0.37 8.77 -6.07
CA ARG A 106 1.09 8.17 -4.94
C ARG A 106 0.11 7.78 -3.85
N CYS A 107 0.37 6.67 -3.20
CA CYS A 107 -0.48 6.14 -2.14
C CYS A 107 0.35 5.69 -0.94
N HIS A 108 -0.25 5.76 0.23
CA HIS A 108 0.24 5.12 1.46
C HIS A 108 -0.96 4.59 2.23
N CYS A 109 -0.82 3.41 2.79
CA CYS A 109 -1.84 2.83 3.64
C CYS A 109 -1.23 2.46 5.00
N ASN A 110 -1.96 2.71 6.07
CA ASN A 110 -1.55 2.24 7.39
C ASN A 110 -2.74 1.89 8.28
N VAL A 111 -2.48 1.02 9.24
CA VAL A 111 -3.43 0.65 10.30
C VAL A 111 -2.84 1.10 11.63
N MET A 112 -3.51 2.03 12.28
CA MET A 112 -3.24 2.44 13.65
C MET A 112 -4.22 1.73 14.58
N ALA A 113 -3.72 1.01 15.58
CA ALA A 113 -4.54 0.36 16.57
C ALA A 113 -4.04 0.66 17.99
N TRP A 114 -4.94 0.70 18.97
CA TRP A 114 -4.59 1.08 20.33
C TRP A 114 -5.41 0.36 21.38
N SER A 115 -4.83 0.26 22.55
CA SER A 115 -5.47 -0.12 23.83
C SER A 115 -4.76 0.58 24.97
N ASP A 116 -5.46 0.78 26.07
CA ASP A 116 -4.90 1.26 27.33
C ASP A 116 -4.15 0.14 28.07
N ASP A 117 -4.47 -1.11 27.79
CA ASP A 117 -3.76 -2.28 28.33
C ASP A 117 -2.57 -2.66 27.45
N ARG A 118 -1.39 -2.76 28.07
CA ARG A 118 -0.13 -3.09 27.38
C ARG A 118 -0.09 -4.53 26.87
N ASP A 119 -0.68 -5.47 27.58
CA ASP A 119 -0.68 -6.88 27.15
C ASP A 119 -1.72 -7.12 26.06
N GLU A 120 -2.85 -6.43 26.13
CA GLU A 120 -3.81 -6.39 25.03
C GLU A 120 -3.19 -5.76 23.78
N LEU A 121 -2.41 -4.68 23.91
CA LEU A 121 -1.74 -4.05 22.77
C LEU A 121 -0.81 -5.00 22.03
N LYS A 122 -0.13 -5.93 22.73
CA LYS A 122 0.69 -6.97 22.07
C LYS A 122 -0.17 -7.93 21.25
N ARG A 123 -1.34 -8.30 21.76
CA ARG A 123 -2.29 -9.16 21.02
C ARG A 123 -2.81 -8.44 19.79
N ILE A 124 -3.28 -7.21 19.96
CA ILE A 124 -3.77 -6.35 18.87
C ILE A 124 -2.72 -6.22 17.76
N ARG A 125 -1.46 -5.99 18.11
CA ARG A 125 -0.37 -5.92 17.12
C ARG A 125 -0.25 -7.19 16.28
N ASN A 126 -0.36 -8.36 16.93
CA ASN A 126 -0.29 -9.64 16.22
C ASN A 126 -1.55 -9.88 15.38
N ASP A 127 -2.71 -9.48 15.88
CA ASP A 127 -3.98 -9.63 15.16
C ASP A 127 -4.00 -8.76 13.91
N VAL A 128 -3.60 -7.49 14.00
CA VAL A 128 -3.46 -6.60 12.83
C VAL A 128 -2.49 -7.19 11.81
N GLY A 129 -1.31 -7.62 12.24
CA GLY A 129 -0.32 -8.26 11.35
C GLY A 129 -0.88 -9.51 10.68
N SER A 130 -1.65 -10.33 11.41
CA SER A 130 -2.28 -11.55 10.89
C SER A 130 -3.37 -11.24 9.85
N GLN A 131 -4.18 -10.20 10.08
CA GLN A 131 -5.21 -9.77 9.13
C GLN A 131 -4.59 -9.22 7.85
N LEU A 132 -3.54 -8.40 7.94
CA LEU A 132 -2.83 -7.91 6.77
C LEU A 132 -2.14 -9.05 6.01
N ALA A 133 -1.56 -10.03 6.70
CA ALA A 133 -1.01 -11.23 6.07
C ALA A 133 -2.08 -12.12 5.40
N LEU A 134 -3.32 -12.11 5.93
CA LEU A 134 -4.45 -12.80 5.31
C LEU A 134 -4.87 -12.13 4.00
N MET A 135 -4.65 -10.82 3.89
CA MET A 135 -4.81 -10.04 2.67
C MET A 135 -3.60 -10.16 1.71
N GLU A 136 -2.67 -11.07 1.98
CA GLU A 136 -1.41 -11.25 1.25
C GLU A 136 -0.46 -10.04 1.29
N CYS A 137 -0.67 -9.13 2.24
CA CYS A 137 0.22 -8.02 2.50
C CYS A 137 1.43 -8.45 3.34
N LYS A 138 2.53 -7.72 3.21
CA LYS A 138 3.74 -7.83 4.03
C LYS A 138 3.89 -6.57 4.90
N PRO A 139 3.07 -6.39 5.93
CA PRO A 139 3.05 -5.14 6.68
C PRO A 139 4.37 -4.93 7.43
N ARG A 140 4.84 -3.69 7.40
CA ARG A 140 5.98 -3.26 8.21
C ARG A 140 5.46 -2.75 9.54
N HIS A 141 5.98 -3.30 10.64
CA HIS A 141 5.74 -2.73 11.95
C HIS A 141 6.65 -1.50 12.14
N ASN A 142 6.06 -0.33 11.96
CA ASN A 142 6.79 0.92 12.08
C ASN A 142 6.95 1.32 13.55
N THR A 143 8.17 1.66 13.95
CA THR A 143 8.51 2.12 15.31
C THR A 143 9.21 3.48 15.32
N THR A 144 9.87 3.84 14.23
CA THR A 144 10.70 5.06 14.14
C THR A 144 9.83 6.25 13.75
N ASP A 145 9.01 6.11 12.72
CA ASP A 145 8.21 7.21 12.15
C ASP A 145 6.79 7.25 12.70
N THR A 146 6.50 6.37 13.70
CA THR A 146 5.18 6.30 14.34
C THR A 146 4.62 7.65 14.78
N PRO A 147 5.38 8.56 15.43
CA PRO A 147 4.84 9.86 15.83
C PRO A 147 4.43 10.74 14.66
N THR A 148 5.24 10.76 13.58
CA THR A 148 4.99 11.56 12.38
C THR A 148 3.76 11.04 11.62
N LEU A 149 3.69 9.73 11.39
CA LEU A 149 2.56 9.09 10.72
C LEU A 149 1.27 9.16 11.55
N PHE A 150 1.39 9.07 12.88
CA PHE A 150 0.25 9.26 13.78
C PHE A 150 -0.28 10.69 13.68
N TRP A 151 0.59 11.70 13.72
CA TRP A 151 0.22 13.10 13.60
C TRP A 151 -0.47 13.39 12.26
N ALA A 152 0.13 12.94 11.15
CA ALA A 152 -0.46 13.08 9.82
C ALA A 152 -1.79 12.33 9.65
N GLY A 153 -2.00 11.25 10.41
CA GLY A 153 -3.25 10.48 10.43
C GLY A 153 -4.42 11.15 11.17
N ILE A 154 -4.17 12.27 11.87
CA ILE A 154 -5.22 13.06 12.50
C ILE A 154 -5.82 13.98 11.42
N PRO A 155 -7.15 13.94 11.20
CA PRO A 155 -7.80 14.80 10.20
C PRO A 155 -7.42 16.28 10.36
N GLY A 156 -6.93 16.90 9.28
CA GLY A 156 -6.44 18.26 9.24
C GLY A 156 -4.92 18.41 9.25
N ASN A 157 -4.17 17.34 9.52
CA ASN A 157 -2.71 17.35 9.56
C ASN A 157 -2.08 16.57 8.39
N GLU A 158 -2.86 16.19 7.39
CA GLU A 158 -2.43 15.40 6.23
C GLU A 158 -1.31 16.05 5.43
N ALA A 159 -1.17 17.39 5.50
CA ALA A 159 -0.09 18.12 4.85
C ALA A 159 1.30 17.82 5.45
N ASP A 160 1.35 17.32 6.69
CA ASP A 160 2.59 16.95 7.38
C ASP A 160 3.02 15.50 7.07
N PHE A 161 2.31 14.80 6.18
CA PHE A 161 2.67 13.42 5.80
C PHE A 161 4.02 13.39 5.08
N PRO A 162 4.97 12.51 5.50
CA PRO A 162 6.26 12.37 4.84
C PRO A 162 6.10 11.74 3.45
N ALA A 163 6.34 12.53 2.40
CA ALA A 163 6.09 12.11 1.01
C ALA A 163 6.90 10.88 0.56
N GLU A 164 8.05 10.65 1.17
CA GLU A 164 8.93 9.49 0.95
C GLU A 164 8.32 8.15 1.40
N GLU A 165 7.34 8.18 2.31
CA GLU A 165 6.60 7.02 2.79
C GLU A 165 5.44 6.62 1.87
N SER A 166 5.51 6.96 0.59
CA SER A 166 4.48 6.67 -0.40
C SER A 166 5.02 5.90 -1.60
N PHE A 167 4.15 5.10 -2.22
CA PHE A 167 4.45 4.35 -3.43
C PHE A 167 3.54 4.77 -4.58
N TYR A 168 3.98 4.57 -5.81
CA TYR A 168 3.18 4.85 -7.00
C TYR A 168 2.21 3.71 -7.31
N THR A 169 0.98 4.10 -7.66
CA THR A 169 -0.09 3.19 -8.07
C THR A 169 -1.05 3.91 -9.02
N PHE A 170 -2.09 3.23 -9.47
CA PHE A 170 -3.16 3.85 -10.25
C PHE A 170 -4.33 4.27 -9.37
N LEU A 171 -4.96 5.38 -9.68
CA LEU A 171 -6.06 5.96 -8.89
C LEU A 171 -7.17 4.94 -8.58
N GLY A 172 -7.55 4.12 -9.55
CA GLY A 172 -8.57 3.09 -9.36
C GLY A 172 -8.17 2.00 -8.35
N GLN A 173 -6.89 1.71 -8.22
CA GLN A 173 -6.36 0.77 -7.22
C GLN A 173 -6.20 1.44 -5.86
N ALA A 174 -5.80 2.71 -5.84
CA ALA A 174 -5.65 3.48 -4.61
C ALA A 174 -6.99 3.70 -3.87
N LEU A 175 -8.13 3.61 -4.55
CA LEU A 175 -9.46 3.80 -3.97
C LEU A 175 -10.10 2.49 -3.47
N CYS A 176 -9.38 1.38 -3.45
CA CYS A 176 -9.85 0.08 -2.96
C CYS A 176 -9.51 -0.08 -1.49
#